data_3f43dab0dcdb718b251c99df99339de6
#
_entry.id   3f43dab0dcdb718b251c99df99339de6
#
_cell.length_a   1.000
_cell.length_b   1.000
_cell.length_c   1.000
_cell.angle_alpha   90.00
_cell.angle_beta   90.00
_cell.angle_gamma   90.00
#
_symmetry.space_group_name_H-M   'P 1'
#
loop_
_entity.id
_entity.type
_entity.pdbx_description
1 polymer ?
#
loop_
_entity_poly.entity_id
_entity_poly.type
_entity_poly.pdbx_seq_one_letter_code
_entity_poly.pdbx_strand_id
1 'polypeptide(L)'
;MSLTLKDIAKMLDHSTLQPFLTEADIYKGCETALAYGTASVCARPGDMPLVARLLAGSDVKVCTVIGFPHGNHKPEIKLAEAEAALSDGCAELDMVLNIGCLIAGEDKYVEDEIRAVCGLAHSRGAKVKVIFETCFLNDDQKKRACAICTRAGADWVKTSTGYGTGGCTLHDLKLMRDSVPEGVQVKASGGIRDLDTVLAARAIGATRCGVSATEKIMKEAEKRFAEGTLQEADLSQLKDMEGGY
;
A
#
# COMPACT_ATOMS: atom_id res chain seq x y z
N MET A 1 -6.26 16.51 17.36
CA MET A 1 -5.61 15.66 18.40
C MET A 1 -4.11 15.66 18.14
N SER A 2 -3.30 15.63 19.20
CA SER A 2 -1.85 15.47 19.04
C SER A 2 -1.55 14.03 18.60
N LEU A 3 -0.65 13.88 17.64
CA LEU A 3 -0.18 12.57 17.15
C LEU A 3 1.12 12.19 17.82
N THR A 4 1.38 10.89 17.90
CA THR A 4 2.66 10.34 18.33
C THR A 4 3.52 9.95 17.12
N LEU A 5 4.82 9.80 17.32
CA LEU A 5 5.71 9.27 16.27
C LEU A 5 5.29 7.87 15.82
N LYS A 6 4.79 7.06 16.75
CA LYS A 6 4.27 5.72 16.44
C LYS A 6 3.05 5.76 15.53
N ASP A 7 2.16 6.75 15.68
CA ASP A 7 0.99 6.90 14.80
C ASP A 7 1.41 7.15 13.34
N ILE A 8 2.47 7.93 13.15
CA ILE A 8 3.02 8.17 11.81
C ILE A 8 3.76 6.94 11.30
N ALA A 9 4.69 6.37 12.08
CA ALA A 9 5.48 5.21 11.66
C ALA A 9 4.60 4.01 11.26
N LYS A 10 3.51 3.74 12.00
CA LYS A 10 2.58 2.64 11.71
C LYS A 10 1.65 2.89 10.52
N MET A 11 1.68 4.07 9.93
CA MET A 11 1.09 4.32 8.60
C MET A 11 2.05 3.99 7.46
N LEU A 12 3.37 3.91 7.69
CA LEU A 12 4.34 3.80 6.60
C LEU A 12 4.61 2.34 6.22
N ASP A 13 4.36 2.00 4.96
CA ASP A 13 4.91 0.82 4.30
C ASP A 13 6.18 1.27 3.56
N HIS A 14 7.36 0.95 4.12
CA HIS A 14 8.64 1.31 3.50
C HIS A 14 8.85 0.49 2.21
N SER A 15 9.04 1.18 1.09
CA SER A 15 9.10 0.54 -0.23
C SER A 15 10.53 0.40 -0.74
N THR A 16 10.89 -0.84 -1.11
CA THR A 16 12.15 -1.20 -1.78
C THR A 16 11.86 -1.94 -3.11
N LEU A 17 10.96 -1.39 -3.94
CA LEU A 17 10.45 -2.04 -5.15
C LEU A 17 11.21 -1.69 -6.43
N GLN A 18 12.09 -0.67 -6.42
CA GLN A 18 12.77 -0.23 -7.62
C GLN A 18 13.66 -1.36 -8.21
N PRO A 19 13.60 -1.61 -9.53
CA PRO A 19 14.25 -2.76 -10.14
C PRO A 19 15.80 -2.73 -10.10
N PHE A 20 16.36 -1.53 -9.92
CA PHE A 20 17.81 -1.33 -9.85
C PHE A 20 18.41 -1.45 -8.45
N LEU A 21 17.59 -1.66 -7.40
CA LEU A 21 18.09 -1.80 -6.04
C LEU A 21 18.93 -3.07 -5.90
N THR A 22 20.03 -2.93 -5.19
CA THR A 22 20.94 -4.03 -4.85
C THR A 22 20.54 -4.65 -3.51
N GLU A 23 21.16 -5.78 -3.18
CA GLU A 23 20.97 -6.41 -1.86
C GLU A 23 21.34 -5.44 -0.71
N ALA A 24 22.41 -4.63 -0.90
CA ALA A 24 22.80 -3.62 0.09
C ALA A 24 21.70 -2.56 0.31
N ASP A 25 20.96 -2.19 -0.74
CA ASP A 25 19.83 -1.28 -0.62
C ASP A 25 18.65 -1.91 0.13
N ILE A 26 18.43 -3.22 -0.03
CA ILE A 26 17.41 -3.96 0.73
C ILE A 26 17.78 -4.02 2.21
N TYR A 27 19.06 -4.30 2.55
CA TYR A 27 19.56 -4.22 3.94
C TYR A 27 19.26 -2.85 4.55
N LYS A 28 19.67 -1.77 3.87
CA LYS A 28 19.44 -0.40 4.32
C LYS A 28 17.95 -0.06 4.49
N GLY A 29 17.10 -0.52 3.57
CA GLY A 29 15.65 -0.36 3.67
C GLY A 29 15.06 -1.04 4.91
N CYS A 30 15.48 -2.27 5.20
CA CYS A 30 15.07 -2.99 6.39
C CYS A 30 15.58 -2.31 7.69
N GLU A 31 16.83 -1.87 7.72
CA GLU A 31 17.39 -1.09 8.84
C GLU A 31 16.60 0.19 9.12
N THR A 32 16.27 0.95 8.05
CA THR A 32 15.43 2.15 8.15
C THR A 32 14.05 1.82 8.73
N ALA A 33 13.42 0.79 8.22
CA ALA A 33 12.10 0.38 8.70
C ALA A 33 12.10 -0.08 10.15
N LEU A 34 13.13 -0.82 10.57
CA LEU A 34 13.32 -1.25 11.96
C LEU A 34 13.58 -0.07 12.90
N ALA A 35 14.45 0.86 12.48
CA ALA A 35 14.82 2.02 13.31
C ALA A 35 13.60 2.90 13.64
N TYR A 36 12.68 3.10 12.68
CA TYR A 36 11.47 3.89 12.90
C TYR A 36 10.25 3.05 13.32
N GLY A 37 10.32 1.73 13.26
CA GLY A 37 9.22 0.84 13.60
C GLY A 37 8.04 0.97 12.64
N THR A 38 8.27 1.05 11.33
CA THR A 38 7.23 1.20 10.30
C THR A 38 6.19 0.07 10.34
N ALA A 39 5.10 0.20 9.59
CA ALA A 39 4.09 -0.84 9.51
C ALA A 39 4.62 -2.09 8.78
N SER A 40 5.29 -1.88 7.63
CA SER A 40 5.88 -2.97 6.85
C SER A 40 7.09 -2.51 6.04
N VAL A 41 7.87 -3.49 5.54
CA VAL A 41 8.74 -3.33 4.37
C VAL A 41 8.04 -4.02 3.20
N CYS A 42 7.79 -3.27 2.12
CA CYS A 42 7.23 -3.78 0.87
C CYS A 42 8.35 -3.89 -0.16
N ALA A 43 8.80 -5.11 -0.44
CA ALA A 43 9.92 -5.39 -1.31
C ALA A 43 9.52 -6.28 -2.49
N ARG A 44 10.45 -6.46 -3.45
CA ARG A 44 10.23 -7.31 -4.62
C ARG A 44 10.09 -8.79 -4.21
N PRO A 45 9.31 -9.60 -4.93
CA PRO A 45 9.11 -11.02 -4.59
C PRO A 45 10.42 -11.81 -4.41
N GLY A 46 11.43 -11.55 -5.27
CA GLY A 46 12.72 -12.23 -5.18
C GLY A 46 13.55 -11.91 -3.94
N ASP A 47 13.23 -10.83 -3.22
CA ASP A 47 13.96 -10.41 -2.00
C ASP A 47 13.32 -10.97 -0.72
N MET A 48 12.18 -11.67 -0.81
CA MET A 48 11.40 -12.06 0.37
C MET A 48 12.14 -12.92 1.38
N PRO A 49 12.92 -13.94 1.00
CA PRO A 49 13.68 -14.72 1.97
C PRO A 49 14.67 -13.88 2.79
N LEU A 50 15.27 -12.87 2.15
CA LEU A 50 16.18 -11.92 2.83
C LEU A 50 15.42 -11.00 3.78
N VAL A 51 14.34 -10.36 3.30
CA VAL A 51 13.53 -9.42 4.09
C VAL A 51 12.89 -10.12 5.29
N ALA A 52 12.34 -11.33 5.11
CA ALA A 52 11.79 -12.11 6.21
C ALA A 52 12.81 -12.41 7.31
N ARG A 53 14.05 -12.75 6.90
CA ARG A 53 15.16 -12.98 7.86
C ARG A 53 15.56 -11.70 8.59
N LEU A 54 15.64 -10.57 7.88
CA LEU A 54 16.07 -9.29 8.48
C LEU A 54 15.03 -8.70 9.44
N LEU A 55 13.74 -8.92 9.18
CA LEU A 55 12.65 -8.41 9.99
C LEU A 55 12.21 -9.39 11.10
N ALA A 56 12.82 -10.58 11.17
CA ALA A 56 12.45 -11.61 12.13
C ALA A 56 12.49 -11.09 13.59
N GLY A 57 11.45 -11.37 14.37
CA GLY A 57 11.34 -10.93 15.76
C GLY A 57 10.94 -9.47 15.97
N SER A 58 10.69 -8.71 14.89
CA SER A 58 10.20 -7.32 14.97
C SER A 58 8.70 -7.22 14.74
N ASP A 59 8.13 -6.04 15.02
CA ASP A 59 6.73 -5.70 14.71
C ASP A 59 6.52 -5.24 13.25
N VAL A 60 7.60 -5.05 12.49
CA VAL A 60 7.54 -4.62 11.08
C VAL A 60 7.15 -5.79 10.21
N LYS A 61 6.05 -5.65 9.45
CA LYS A 61 5.52 -6.75 8.63
C LYS A 61 6.31 -6.93 7.34
N VAL A 62 6.48 -8.19 6.94
CA VAL A 62 7.01 -8.56 5.62
C VAL A 62 5.89 -8.43 4.61
N CYS A 63 6.08 -7.59 3.58
CA CYS A 63 5.11 -7.32 2.54
C CYS A 63 5.76 -7.46 1.16
N THR A 64 5.03 -8.00 0.19
CA THR A 64 5.46 -8.01 -1.21
C THR A 64 4.32 -7.68 -2.15
N VAL A 65 4.60 -7.69 -3.43
CA VAL A 65 3.66 -7.37 -4.51
C VAL A 65 3.34 -8.61 -5.34
N ILE A 66 2.11 -8.66 -5.90
CA ILE A 66 1.60 -9.77 -6.71
C ILE A 66 1.06 -9.22 -8.03
N GLY A 67 1.42 -9.84 -9.16
CA GLY A 67 1.01 -9.40 -10.50
C GLY A 67 1.52 -8.01 -10.86
N PHE A 68 2.62 -7.61 -10.28
CA PHE A 68 3.10 -6.22 -10.27
C PHE A 68 4.09 -5.94 -11.41
N PRO A 69 4.07 -4.71 -12.02
CA PRO A 69 3.16 -3.60 -11.70
C PRO A 69 1.88 -3.56 -12.54
N HIS A 70 1.72 -4.41 -13.55
CA HIS A 70 0.69 -4.24 -14.59
C HIS A 70 -0.65 -4.96 -14.32
N GLY A 71 -0.69 -5.89 -13.39
CA GLY A 71 -1.92 -6.62 -13.03
C GLY A 71 -2.45 -7.60 -14.09
N ASN A 72 -1.76 -7.76 -15.21
CA ASN A 72 -2.22 -8.51 -16.39
C ASN A 72 -1.73 -9.96 -16.47
N HIS A 73 -1.14 -10.48 -15.39
CA HIS A 73 -0.84 -11.91 -15.29
C HIS A 73 -2.12 -12.72 -15.18
N LYS A 74 -2.06 -13.98 -15.63
CA LYS A 74 -3.17 -14.91 -15.42
C LYS A 74 -3.42 -15.15 -13.93
N PRO A 75 -4.68 -15.36 -13.50
CA PRO A 75 -5.01 -15.56 -12.09
C PRO A 75 -4.22 -16.69 -11.41
N GLU A 76 -3.98 -17.80 -12.11
CA GLU A 76 -3.17 -18.91 -11.60
C GLU A 76 -1.71 -18.54 -11.35
N ILE A 77 -1.14 -17.57 -12.11
CA ILE A 77 0.22 -17.07 -11.90
C ILE A 77 0.26 -16.14 -10.68
N LYS A 78 -0.72 -15.23 -10.54
CA LYS A 78 -0.84 -14.39 -9.33
C LYS A 78 -1.01 -15.24 -8.07
N LEU A 79 -1.77 -16.33 -8.17
CA LEU A 79 -1.95 -17.27 -7.06
C LEU A 79 -0.64 -17.99 -6.71
N ALA A 80 0.14 -18.41 -7.72
CA ALA A 80 1.45 -19.03 -7.52
C ALA A 80 2.46 -18.04 -6.89
N GLU A 81 2.47 -16.77 -7.32
CA GLU A 81 3.28 -15.71 -6.70
C GLU A 81 2.88 -15.52 -5.22
N ALA A 82 1.58 -15.49 -4.93
CA ALA A 82 1.07 -15.36 -3.56
C ALA A 82 1.49 -16.57 -2.68
N GLU A 83 1.38 -17.80 -3.19
CA GLU A 83 1.81 -19.01 -2.48
C GLU A 83 3.31 -18.98 -2.16
N ALA A 84 4.14 -18.60 -3.12
CA ALA A 84 5.58 -18.47 -2.93
C ALA A 84 5.90 -17.40 -1.86
N ALA A 85 5.30 -16.22 -1.98
CA ALA A 85 5.50 -15.13 -1.03
C ALA A 85 5.09 -15.51 0.41
N LEU A 86 3.96 -16.17 0.57
CA LEU A 86 3.50 -16.64 1.88
C LEU A 86 4.42 -17.72 2.46
N SER A 87 4.98 -18.59 1.61
CA SER A 87 5.96 -19.61 2.01
C SER A 87 7.28 -18.99 2.46
N ASP A 88 7.65 -17.84 1.90
CA ASP A 88 8.82 -17.04 2.31
C ASP A 88 8.57 -16.20 3.57
N GLY A 89 7.36 -16.23 4.14
CA GLY A 89 7.04 -15.55 5.39
C GLY A 89 6.36 -14.18 5.25
N CYS A 90 5.81 -13.85 4.08
CA CYS A 90 5.04 -12.62 3.91
C CYS A 90 3.78 -12.63 4.78
N ALA A 91 3.54 -11.51 5.46
CA ALA A 91 2.34 -11.25 6.25
C ALA A 91 1.33 -10.36 5.52
N GLU A 92 1.76 -9.65 4.47
CA GLU A 92 0.91 -8.77 3.68
C GLU A 92 1.26 -8.91 2.18
N LEU A 93 0.24 -8.93 1.32
CA LEU A 93 0.37 -9.03 -0.13
C LEU A 93 -0.32 -7.84 -0.80
N ASP A 94 0.41 -7.09 -1.63
CA ASP A 94 -0.12 -5.96 -2.41
C ASP A 94 -0.33 -6.44 -3.86
N MET A 95 -1.52 -6.95 -4.20
CA MET A 95 -1.80 -7.45 -5.54
C MET A 95 -2.36 -6.35 -6.46
N VAL A 96 -1.93 -6.33 -7.72
CA VAL A 96 -2.54 -5.48 -8.74
C VAL A 96 -3.71 -6.23 -9.38
N LEU A 97 -4.91 -5.63 -9.39
CA LEU A 97 -6.05 -6.19 -10.10
C LEU A 97 -5.81 -6.16 -11.63
N ASN A 98 -6.57 -6.96 -12.38
CA ASN A 98 -6.50 -6.88 -13.85
C ASN A 98 -7.23 -5.62 -14.33
N ILE A 99 -6.44 -4.57 -14.60
CA ILE A 99 -6.94 -3.23 -14.98
C ILE A 99 -7.75 -3.31 -16.27
N GLY A 100 -7.27 -4.05 -17.27
CA GLY A 100 -7.95 -4.19 -18.57
C GLY A 100 -9.31 -4.86 -18.43
N CYS A 101 -9.41 -5.93 -17.67
CA CYS A 101 -10.66 -6.63 -17.40
C CYS A 101 -11.63 -5.75 -16.61
N LEU A 102 -11.14 -4.99 -15.61
CA LEU A 102 -11.98 -4.02 -14.89
C LEU A 102 -12.55 -2.97 -15.83
N ILE A 103 -11.75 -2.38 -16.72
CA ILE A 103 -12.18 -1.38 -17.69
C ILE A 103 -13.23 -1.98 -18.65
N ALA A 104 -13.02 -3.23 -19.09
CA ALA A 104 -13.93 -3.95 -19.99
C ALA A 104 -15.25 -4.35 -19.34
N GLY A 105 -15.40 -4.24 -18.01
CA GLY A 105 -16.60 -4.64 -17.28
C GLY A 105 -16.63 -6.13 -16.93
N GLU A 106 -15.50 -6.81 -17.00
CA GLU A 106 -15.36 -8.23 -16.64
C GLU A 106 -15.26 -8.41 -15.12
N ASP A 107 -16.23 -7.84 -14.38
CA ASP A 107 -16.22 -7.74 -12.92
C ASP A 107 -16.06 -9.10 -12.21
N LYS A 108 -16.72 -10.14 -12.77
CA LYS A 108 -16.61 -11.49 -12.19
C LYS A 108 -15.18 -12.04 -12.27
N TYR A 109 -14.49 -11.82 -13.38
CA TYR A 109 -13.10 -12.23 -13.54
C TYR A 109 -12.20 -11.54 -12.50
N VAL A 110 -12.36 -10.22 -12.34
CA VAL A 110 -11.60 -9.43 -11.38
C VAL A 110 -11.93 -9.84 -9.94
N GLU A 111 -13.20 -10.11 -9.64
CA GLU A 111 -13.61 -10.58 -8.31
C GLU A 111 -13.03 -11.96 -7.99
N ASP A 112 -13.08 -12.91 -8.94
CA ASP A 112 -12.59 -14.26 -8.75
C ASP A 112 -11.06 -14.30 -8.50
N GLU A 113 -10.27 -13.50 -9.26
CA GLU A 113 -8.82 -13.43 -9.02
C GLU A 113 -8.47 -12.85 -7.64
N ILE A 114 -9.16 -11.77 -7.22
CA ILE A 114 -8.94 -11.15 -5.91
C ILE A 114 -9.36 -12.13 -4.81
N ARG A 115 -10.53 -12.75 -4.93
CA ARG A 115 -11.06 -13.73 -3.96
C ARG A 115 -10.12 -14.93 -3.77
N ALA A 116 -9.52 -15.43 -4.85
CA ALA A 116 -8.58 -16.54 -4.77
C ALA A 116 -7.33 -16.16 -3.95
N VAL A 117 -6.74 -14.99 -4.20
CA VAL A 117 -5.57 -14.51 -3.45
C VAL A 117 -5.94 -14.19 -2.00
N CYS A 118 -7.09 -13.54 -1.74
CA CYS A 118 -7.56 -13.27 -0.38
C CYS A 118 -7.79 -14.58 0.41
N GLY A 119 -8.46 -15.55 -0.19
CA GLY A 119 -8.71 -16.84 0.45
C GLY A 119 -7.44 -17.58 0.85
N LEU A 120 -6.44 -17.59 -0.05
CA LEU A 120 -5.13 -18.17 0.23
C LEU A 120 -4.41 -17.41 1.35
N ALA A 121 -4.30 -16.08 1.26
CA ALA A 121 -3.63 -15.25 2.24
C ALA A 121 -4.26 -15.39 3.64
N HIS A 122 -5.57 -15.30 3.72
CA HIS A 122 -6.30 -15.41 4.99
C HIS A 122 -6.16 -16.80 5.62
N SER A 123 -6.09 -17.87 4.82
CA SER A 123 -5.86 -19.24 5.34
C SER A 123 -4.48 -19.39 6.02
N ARG A 124 -3.54 -18.48 5.73
CA ARG A 124 -2.20 -18.40 6.31
C ARG A 124 -2.04 -17.24 7.32
N GLY A 125 -3.15 -16.54 7.68
CA GLY A 125 -3.13 -15.39 8.60
C GLY A 125 -2.53 -14.12 8.03
N ALA A 126 -2.30 -14.06 6.72
CA ALA A 126 -1.80 -12.89 6.01
C ALA A 126 -2.95 -12.00 5.50
N LYS A 127 -2.65 -10.79 5.07
CA LYS A 127 -3.60 -9.79 4.58
C LYS A 127 -3.32 -9.36 3.15
N VAL A 128 -4.37 -8.87 2.46
CA VAL A 128 -4.30 -8.48 1.06
C VAL A 128 -4.69 -7.02 0.86
N LYS A 129 -3.85 -6.29 0.10
CA LYS A 129 -4.15 -4.95 -0.39
C LYS A 129 -4.28 -5.01 -1.92
N VAL A 130 -5.38 -4.50 -2.47
CA VAL A 130 -5.64 -4.55 -3.91
C VAL A 130 -5.34 -3.19 -4.55
N ILE A 131 -4.37 -3.17 -5.46
CA ILE A 131 -3.92 -1.98 -6.18
C ILE A 131 -4.79 -1.79 -7.41
N PHE A 132 -5.37 -0.60 -7.53
CA PHE A 132 -6.26 -0.23 -8.64
C PHE A 132 -5.52 0.37 -9.82
N GLU A 133 -4.40 1.06 -9.58
CA GLU A 133 -3.72 1.97 -10.51
C GLU A 133 -4.68 3.05 -11.00
N THR A 134 -5.10 3.89 -10.07
CA THR A 134 -6.20 4.84 -10.25
C THR A 134 -6.03 5.81 -11.41
N CYS A 135 -4.80 6.08 -11.84
CA CYS A 135 -4.51 6.94 -12.99
C CYS A 135 -5.04 6.41 -14.33
N PHE A 136 -5.40 5.13 -14.42
CA PHE A 136 -6.00 4.52 -15.62
C PHE A 136 -7.51 4.37 -15.52
N LEU A 137 -8.13 4.76 -14.40
CA LEU A 137 -9.55 4.51 -14.11
C LEU A 137 -10.32 5.81 -13.94
N ASN A 138 -11.53 5.85 -14.44
CA ASN A 138 -12.50 6.88 -14.09
C ASN A 138 -13.17 6.57 -12.73
N ASP A 139 -13.92 7.51 -12.18
CA ASP A 139 -14.51 7.39 -10.84
C ASP A 139 -15.51 6.23 -10.72
N ASP A 140 -16.29 5.94 -11.75
CA ASP A 140 -17.24 4.82 -11.72
C ASP A 140 -16.51 3.47 -11.71
N GLN A 141 -15.38 3.36 -12.43
CA GLN A 141 -14.52 2.17 -12.40
C GLN A 141 -13.86 1.99 -11.03
N LYS A 142 -13.40 3.08 -10.38
CA LYS A 142 -12.84 3.06 -9.01
C LYS A 142 -13.89 2.59 -7.99
N LYS A 143 -15.12 3.14 -8.05
CA LYS A 143 -16.23 2.69 -7.18
C LYS A 143 -16.57 1.22 -7.40
N ARG A 144 -16.60 0.77 -8.66
CA ARG A 144 -16.84 -0.63 -9.01
C ARG A 144 -15.75 -1.54 -8.45
N ALA A 145 -14.47 -1.15 -8.58
CA ALA A 145 -13.35 -1.87 -7.99
C ALA A 145 -13.45 -1.96 -6.45
N CYS A 146 -13.86 -0.89 -5.77
CA CYS A 146 -14.12 -0.89 -4.33
C CYS A 146 -15.20 -1.92 -3.95
N ALA A 147 -16.30 -1.96 -4.69
CA ALA A 147 -17.38 -2.92 -4.45
C ALA A 147 -16.91 -4.37 -4.69
N ILE A 148 -16.14 -4.62 -5.75
CA ILE A 148 -15.54 -5.93 -6.05
C ILE A 148 -14.61 -6.36 -4.91
N CYS A 149 -13.68 -5.51 -4.48
CA CYS A 149 -12.75 -5.79 -3.39
C CYS A 149 -13.46 -6.12 -2.08
N THR A 150 -14.52 -5.39 -1.76
CA THR A 150 -15.35 -5.64 -0.57
C THR A 150 -15.97 -7.03 -0.61
N ARG A 151 -16.57 -7.43 -1.74
CA ARG A 151 -17.16 -8.77 -1.90
C ARG A 151 -16.13 -9.89 -1.94
N ALA A 152 -14.94 -9.60 -2.49
CA ALA A 152 -13.84 -10.57 -2.58
C ALA A 152 -13.08 -10.76 -1.26
N GLY A 153 -13.30 -9.88 -0.26
CA GLY A 153 -12.69 -9.99 1.06
C GLY A 153 -11.32 -9.34 1.18
N ALA A 154 -10.99 -8.33 0.36
CA ALA A 154 -9.75 -7.58 0.49
C ALA A 154 -9.70 -6.80 1.81
N ASP A 155 -8.54 -6.74 2.46
CA ASP A 155 -8.34 -5.97 3.70
C ASP A 155 -8.13 -4.48 3.40
N TRP A 156 -7.49 -4.13 2.28
CA TRP A 156 -7.31 -2.76 1.81
C TRP A 156 -7.61 -2.63 0.32
N VAL A 157 -8.08 -1.45 -0.05
CA VAL A 157 -7.99 -0.92 -1.41
C VAL A 157 -6.81 0.06 -1.46
N LYS A 158 -5.98 -0.02 -2.52
CA LYS A 158 -4.74 0.76 -2.67
C LYS A 158 -4.78 1.53 -3.99
N THR A 159 -4.35 2.79 -3.98
CA THR A 159 -4.44 3.66 -5.15
C THR A 159 -3.54 3.23 -6.31
N SER A 160 -2.25 3.07 -6.08
CA SER A 160 -1.26 3.08 -7.17
C SER A 160 -0.11 2.12 -6.93
N THR A 161 0.55 1.71 -8.02
CA THR A 161 1.78 0.91 -7.96
C THR A 161 3.02 1.75 -7.67
N GLY A 162 3.04 2.98 -8.15
CA GLY A 162 4.23 3.80 -8.22
C GLY A 162 4.99 3.69 -9.56
N TYR A 163 4.40 3.01 -10.57
CA TYR A 163 4.98 2.79 -11.89
C TYR A 163 4.04 3.18 -13.04
N GLY A 164 2.86 3.69 -12.70
CA GLY A 164 1.92 4.26 -13.67
C GLY A 164 2.26 5.70 -14.06
N THR A 165 1.34 6.34 -14.77
CA THR A 165 1.50 7.74 -15.22
C THR A 165 1.09 8.77 -14.17
N GLY A 166 0.49 8.33 -13.05
CA GLY A 166 0.06 9.18 -11.94
C GLY A 166 0.02 8.42 -10.63
N GLY A 167 0.09 9.16 -9.53
CA GLY A 167 0.08 8.62 -8.17
C GLY A 167 -1.24 8.85 -7.44
N CYS A 168 -1.16 8.86 -6.13
CA CYS A 168 -2.27 9.09 -5.23
C CYS A 168 -2.75 10.55 -5.31
N THR A 169 -4.07 10.76 -5.37
CA THR A 169 -4.72 12.07 -5.24
C THR A 169 -5.64 12.08 -4.02
N LEU A 170 -5.90 13.27 -3.46
CA LEU A 170 -6.88 13.40 -2.36
C LEU A 170 -8.29 13.02 -2.82
N HIS A 171 -8.62 13.37 -4.08
CA HIS A 171 -9.88 12.97 -4.70
C HIS A 171 -10.06 11.45 -4.70
N ASP A 172 -9.05 10.71 -5.18
CA ASP A 172 -9.11 9.24 -5.23
C ASP A 172 -9.22 8.63 -3.84
N LEU A 173 -8.44 9.13 -2.87
CA LEU A 173 -8.51 8.64 -1.49
C LEU A 173 -9.89 8.82 -0.89
N LYS A 174 -10.48 10.01 -1.06
CA LYS A 174 -11.83 10.29 -0.56
C LYS A 174 -12.87 9.40 -1.26
N LEU A 175 -12.80 9.31 -2.58
CA LEU A 175 -13.70 8.46 -3.36
C LEU A 175 -13.64 7.01 -2.90
N MET A 176 -12.43 6.46 -2.73
CA MET A 176 -12.21 5.09 -2.31
C MET A 176 -12.69 4.86 -0.87
N ARG A 177 -12.39 5.82 0.06
CA ARG A 177 -12.85 5.72 1.45
C ARG A 177 -14.37 5.72 1.54
N ASP A 178 -15.03 6.61 0.80
CA ASP A 178 -16.50 6.71 0.78
C ASP A 178 -17.17 5.49 0.11
N SER A 179 -16.42 4.74 -0.72
CA SER A 179 -16.93 3.60 -1.50
C SER A 179 -16.70 2.23 -0.84
N VAL A 180 -16.01 2.16 0.30
CA VAL A 180 -15.81 0.89 1.02
C VAL A 180 -16.32 0.98 2.46
N PRO A 181 -16.80 -0.15 3.06
CA PRO A 181 -17.23 -0.18 4.46
C PRO A 181 -16.03 0.01 5.41
N GLU A 182 -16.30 0.27 6.70
CA GLU A 182 -15.26 0.43 7.74
C GLU A 182 -14.31 -0.76 7.85
N GLY A 183 -14.78 -1.97 7.57
CA GLY A 183 -13.96 -3.19 7.59
C GLY A 183 -12.91 -3.27 6.48
N VAL A 184 -13.04 -2.48 5.41
CA VAL A 184 -12.04 -2.38 4.33
C VAL A 184 -11.31 -1.06 4.45
N GLN A 185 -9.99 -1.13 4.53
CA GLN A 185 -9.14 0.04 4.73
C GLN A 185 -8.66 0.63 3.40
N VAL A 186 -8.07 1.84 3.46
CA VAL A 186 -7.52 2.52 2.28
C VAL A 186 -6.02 2.71 2.46
N LYS A 187 -5.24 2.38 1.42
CA LYS A 187 -3.80 2.65 1.34
C LYS A 187 -3.52 3.66 0.23
N ALA A 188 -2.86 4.75 0.60
CA ALA A 188 -2.32 5.74 -0.30
C ALA A 188 -0.95 5.28 -0.84
N SER A 189 -0.66 5.44 -2.12
CA SER A 189 0.67 5.17 -2.68
C SER A 189 0.90 5.89 -4.01
N GLY A 190 2.17 6.11 -4.33
CA GLY A 190 2.57 6.88 -5.50
C GLY A 190 2.64 8.39 -5.21
N GLY A 191 3.85 8.96 -5.30
CA GLY A 191 4.08 10.40 -5.12
C GLY A 191 4.17 10.90 -3.67
N ILE A 192 4.04 10.05 -2.65
CA ILE A 192 4.10 10.45 -1.23
C ILE A 192 5.57 10.61 -0.80
N ARG A 193 6.01 11.85 -0.53
CA ARG A 193 7.43 12.18 -0.30
C ARG A 193 7.71 13.00 0.95
N ASP A 194 6.69 13.41 1.69
CA ASP A 194 6.79 14.26 2.88
C ASP A 194 5.69 13.96 3.90
N LEU A 195 5.84 14.53 5.10
CA LEU A 195 4.93 14.33 6.21
C LEU A 195 3.56 14.97 5.95
N ASP A 196 3.49 16.11 5.28
CA ASP A 196 2.21 16.80 5.05
C ASP A 196 1.30 15.95 4.17
N THR A 197 1.87 15.30 3.15
CA THR A 197 1.15 14.33 2.31
C THR A 197 0.64 13.12 3.11
N VAL A 198 1.45 12.59 4.03
CA VAL A 198 1.02 11.49 4.93
C VAL A 198 -0.12 11.94 5.84
N LEU A 199 -0.01 13.14 6.44
CA LEU A 199 -1.06 13.69 7.30
C LEU A 199 -2.35 13.98 6.53
N ALA A 200 -2.24 14.47 5.30
CA ALA A 200 -3.41 14.68 4.43
C ALA A 200 -4.11 13.36 4.09
N ALA A 201 -3.35 12.33 3.69
CA ALA A 201 -3.91 10.99 3.44
C ALA A 201 -4.60 10.42 4.69
N ARG A 202 -3.97 10.57 5.87
CA ARG A 202 -4.53 10.15 7.15
C ARG A 202 -5.86 10.86 7.45
N ALA A 203 -5.92 12.17 7.30
CA ALA A 203 -7.10 12.97 7.58
C ALA A 203 -8.31 12.57 6.71
N ILE A 204 -8.07 12.08 5.48
CA ILE A 204 -9.12 11.53 4.60
C ILE A 204 -9.54 10.11 5.02
N GLY A 205 -8.77 9.44 5.87
CA GLY A 205 -9.07 8.10 6.37
C GLY A 205 -8.22 6.98 5.77
N ALA A 206 -7.11 7.30 5.08
CA ALA A 206 -6.11 6.29 4.74
C ALA A 206 -5.41 5.81 6.01
N THR A 207 -5.22 4.50 6.11
CA THR A 207 -4.55 3.86 7.26
C THR A 207 -3.12 3.45 6.96
N ARG A 208 -2.72 3.49 5.68
CA ARG A 208 -1.38 3.15 5.20
C ARG A 208 -0.94 4.11 4.08
N CYS A 209 0.35 4.33 4.02
CA CYS A 209 1.03 5.09 2.97
C CYS A 209 2.23 4.30 2.46
N GLY A 210 2.27 4.00 1.17
CA GLY A 210 3.44 3.40 0.52
C GLY A 210 4.48 4.48 0.22
N VAL A 211 5.66 4.42 0.82
CA VAL A 211 6.69 5.46 0.74
C VAL A 211 8.10 4.87 0.61
N SER A 212 8.97 5.53 -0.15
CA SER A 212 10.42 5.30 -0.12
C SER A 212 11.16 6.31 0.75
N ALA A 213 10.51 7.44 1.07
CA ALA A 213 11.11 8.58 1.79
C ALA A 213 10.90 8.49 3.32
N THR A 214 10.83 7.28 3.89
CA THR A 214 10.54 7.04 5.32
C THR A 214 11.40 7.89 6.24
N GLU A 215 12.72 7.92 6.03
CA GLU A 215 13.63 8.68 6.90
C GLU A 215 13.33 10.18 6.89
N LYS A 216 13.08 10.76 5.70
CA LYS A 216 12.71 12.17 5.57
C LYS A 216 11.41 12.50 6.29
N ILE A 217 10.40 11.64 6.12
CA ILE A 217 9.07 11.80 6.73
C ILE A 217 9.19 11.71 8.26
N MET A 218 9.92 10.72 8.77
CA MET A 218 10.06 10.51 10.20
C MET A 218 10.90 11.58 10.89
N LYS A 219 11.97 12.07 10.25
CA LYS A 219 12.76 13.21 10.78
C LYS A 219 11.92 14.49 10.91
N GLU A 220 11.05 14.77 9.94
CA GLU A 220 10.13 15.91 10.04
C GLU A 220 9.07 15.67 11.13
N ALA A 221 8.59 14.43 11.29
CA ALA A 221 7.68 14.08 12.37
C ALA A 221 8.33 14.24 13.76
N GLU A 222 9.59 13.80 13.93
CA GLU A 222 10.37 13.98 15.16
C GLU A 222 10.53 15.46 15.52
N LYS A 223 10.88 16.29 14.52
CA LYS A 223 10.99 17.74 14.68
C LYS A 223 9.68 18.36 15.16
N ARG A 224 8.56 18.09 14.44
CA ARG A 224 7.24 18.64 14.81
C ARG A 224 6.73 18.09 16.16
N PHE A 225 7.08 16.85 16.50
CA PHE A 225 6.76 16.28 17.81
C PHE A 225 7.50 17.02 18.92
N ALA A 226 8.81 17.30 18.78
CA ALA A 226 9.61 18.06 19.73
C ALA A 226 9.11 19.50 19.89
N GLU A 227 8.61 20.11 18.82
CA GLU A 227 8.04 21.45 18.82
C GLU A 227 6.57 21.50 19.31
N GLY A 228 5.94 20.35 19.56
CA GLY A 228 4.52 20.27 19.95
C GLY A 228 3.54 20.60 18.81
N THR A 229 4.00 20.53 17.55
CA THR A 229 3.21 20.89 16.35
C THR A 229 2.79 19.69 15.51
N LEU A 230 3.10 18.45 15.92
CA LEU A 230 2.66 17.24 15.23
C LEU A 230 1.18 16.97 15.53
N GLN A 231 0.32 17.26 14.56
CA GLN A 231 -1.14 17.14 14.70
C GLN A 231 -1.80 16.67 13.39
N GLU A 232 -3.08 16.29 13.47
CA GLU A 232 -3.88 15.96 12.29
C GLU A 232 -3.93 17.14 11.31
N ALA A 233 -3.94 16.84 10.02
CA ALA A 233 -4.13 17.87 9.01
C ALA A 233 -5.56 18.42 9.04
N ASP A 234 -5.69 19.71 8.77
CA ASP A 234 -6.99 20.37 8.61
C ASP A 234 -7.49 20.13 7.17
N LEU A 235 -8.53 19.33 7.03
CA LEU A 235 -9.14 19.00 5.73
C LEU A 235 -9.57 20.24 4.93
N SER A 236 -9.92 21.33 5.61
CA SER A 236 -10.35 22.58 4.93
C SER A 236 -9.20 23.34 4.26
N GLN A 237 -7.97 23.00 4.60
CA GLN A 237 -6.76 23.65 4.10
C GLN A 237 -5.95 22.78 3.14
N LEU A 238 -6.42 21.52 2.90
CA LEU A 238 -5.73 20.60 2.01
C LEU A 238 -5.80 21.12 0.55
N LYS A 239 -4.62 21.36 -0.04
CA LYS A 239 -4.49 21.51 -1.49
C LYS A 239 -4.43 20.13 -2.11
N ASP A 240 -5.01 19.99 -3.30
CA ASP A 240 -4.89 18.73 -4.05
C ASP A 240 -3.42 18.31 -4.17
N MET A 241 -3.18 17.03 -3.89
CA MET A 241 -1.88 16.43 -4.15
C MET A 241 -1.71 16.40 -5.66
N GLU A 242 -0.71 17.08 -6.18
CA GLU A 242 -0.32 16.89 -7.57
C GLU A 242 0.23 15.46 -7.70
N GLY A 243 -0.62 14.55 -8.17
CA GLY A 243 -0.31 13.13 -8.31
C GLY A 243 0.68 12.83 -9.44
N GLY A 244 1.80 13.58 -9.48
CA GLY A 244 2.89 13.39 -10.44
C GLY A 244 4.04 12.56 -9.84
N TYR A 245 4.63 11.70 -10.68
CA TYR A 245 5.90 11.03 -10.42
C TYR A 245 7.07 11.94 -10.71
#